data_990860b35fe56abd6018ebcdb1f8eb66
#
_entry.id   990860b35fe56abd6018ebcdb1f8eb66
#
_cell.length_a   1.000
_cell.length_b   1.000
_cell.length_c   1.000
_cell.angle_alpha   90.00
_cell.angle_beta   90.00
_cell.angle_gamma   90.00
#
_symmetry.space_group_name_H-M   'P 1'
#
loop_
_entity.id
_entity.type
_entity.pdbx_description
1 polymer ?
#
loop_
_entity_poly.entity_id
_entity_poly.type
_entity_poly.pdbx_seq_one_letter_code
_entity_poly.pdbx_strand_id
1 'polypeptide(L)'
;MLQNILDNDILKSLYFTELKMLDLIVNPYAGRGRAKTDAKKVFEILDANNVKFAPHYTARKKHATEIAYNLTLSGAKTIVSVGGDGTIHEIVNGIILARRELEKQGKPFVTRLALIPAGTGNDFMRSANLPLSLEEATNRILSGTAKPVDAIEIDG
;
A
#
# COMPACT_ATOMS: atom_id res chain seq x y z
N MET A 1 -10.54 4.64 33.60
CA MET A 1 -11.40 4.89 32.42
C MET A 1 -10.90 6.05 31.56
N LEU A 2 -10.50 7.18 32.10
CA LEU A 2 -9.91 8.34 31.36
C LEU A 2 -8.51 8.03 30.76
N GLN A 3 -7.70 7.23 31.44
CA GLN A 3 -6.35 6.84 30.99
C GLN A 3 -6.39 6.09 29.63
N ASN A 4 -7.35 5.16 29.44
CA ASN A 4 -7.48 4.39 28.20
C ASN A 4 -7.95 5.22 26.97
N ILE A 5 -8.63 6.36 27.21
CA ILE A 5 -9.09 7.26 26.13
C ILE A 5 -7.94 8.14 25.66
N LEU A 6 -7.15 8.67 26.59
CA LEU A 6 -5.98 9.51 26.30
C LEU A 6 -4.88 8.71 25.57
N ASP A 7 -4.63 7.46 26.01
CA ASP A 7 -3.64 6.59 25.34
C ASP A 7 -4.04 6.24 23.90
N ASN A 8 -5.33 6.07 23.63
CA ASN A 8 -5.84 5.74 22.30
C ASN A 8 -5.76 6.94 21.34
N ASP A 9 -6.00 8.17 21.82
CA ASP A 9 -5.93 9.38 21.00
C ASP A 9 -4.47 9.83 20.78
N ILE A 10 -3.60 9.65 21.76
CA ILE A 10 -2.16 9.90 21.61
C ILE A 10 -1.56 8.87 20.66
N LEU A 11 -1.90 7.59 20.77
CA LEU A 11 -1.47 6.55 19.86
C LEU A 11 -1.98 6.78 18.44
N LYS A 12 -3.23 7.21 18.27
CA LYS A 12 -3.77 7.62 16.97
C LYS A 12 -3.03 8.84 16.42
N SER A 13 -2.78 9.85 17.22
CA SER A 13 -2.03 11.05 16.82
C SER A 13 -0.60 10.72 16.42
N LEU A 14 0.09 9.85 17.16
CA LEU A 14 1.43 9.36 16.82
C LEU A 14 1.41 8.52 15.53
N TYR A 15 0.40 7.68 15.35
CA TYR A 15 0.21 6.88 14.13
C TYR A 15 -0.08 7.77 12.90
N PHE A 16 -0.94 8.78 13.05
CA PHE A 16 -1.19 9.79 12.01
C PHE A 16 0.06 10.63 11.69
N THR A 17 0.92 10.86 12.68
CA THR A 17 2.19 11.59 12.46
C THR A 17 3.22 10.73 11.70
N GLU A 18 3.14 9.40 11.79
CA GLU A 18 3.97 8.47 11.01
C GLU A 18 3.46 8.26 9.57
N LEU A 19 2.17 8.45 9.30
CA LEU A 19 1.58 8.45 7.95
C LEU A 19 1.89 9.78 7.22
N LYS A 20 3.18 10.14 7.14
CA LYS A 20 3.56 11.43 6.53
C LYS A 20 3.20 11.53 5.06
N MET A 21 3.16 10.43 4.33
CA MET A 21 2.78 10.36 2.92
C MET A 21 2.49 8.91 2.52
N LEU A 22 1.42 8.70 1.76
CA LEU A 22 1.12 7.42 1.12
C LEU A 22 1.50 7.50 -0.35
N ASP A 23 2.29 6.55 -0.83
CA ASP A 23 2.61 6.40 -2.24
C ASP A 23 1.66 5.38 -2.87
N LEU A 24 0.70 5.83 -3.69
CA LEU A 24 -0.31 4.97 -4.29
C LEU A 24 0.12 4.52 -5.69
N ILE A 25 0.42 3.24 -5.87
CA ILE A 25 0.67 2.67 -7.19
C ILE A 25 -0.67 2.22 -7.79
N VAL A 26 -1.12 2.96 -8.78
CA VAL A 26 -2.42 2.76 -9.43
C VAL A 26 -2.22 2.08 -10.77
N ASN A 27 -2.82 0.89 -10.94
CA ASN A 27 -2.92 0.25 -12.25
C ASN A 27 -4.27 0.63 -12.91
N PRO A 28 -4.30 1.61 -13.83
CA PRO A 28 -5.55 2.12 -14.39
C PRO A 28 -6.32 1.08 -15.22
N TYR A 29 -5.66 0.00 -15.63
CA TYR A 29 -6.26 -1.07 -16.44
C TYR A 29 -6.85 -2.21 -15.59
N ALA A 30 -6.57 -2.25 -14.28
CA ALA A 30 -7.13 -3.26 -13.40
C ALA A 30 -8.66 -3.18 -13.32
N GLY A 31 -9.29 -4.30 -12.98
CA GLY A 31 -10.75 -4.38 -12.87
C GLY A 31 -11.48 -4.00 -14.17
N ARG A 32 -10.91 -4.31 -15.34
CA ARG A 32 -11.43 -3.91 -16.66
C ARG A 32 -11.51 -2.38 -16.84
N GLY A 33 -10.54 -1.65 -16.30
CA GLY A 33 -10.44 -0.20 -16.37
C GLY A 33 -11.14 0.57 -15.24
N ARG A 34 -11.84 -0.12 -14.33
CA ARG A 34 -12.51 0.53 -13.18
C ARG A 34 -11.55 1.13 -12.18
N ALA A 35 -10.34 0.59 -12.06
CA ALA A 35 -9.36 1.03 -11.08
C ALA A 35 -9.03 2.52 -11.15
N LYS A 36 -9.16 3.14 -12.33
CA LYS A 36 -8.99 4.60 -12.48
C LYS A 36 -10.06 5.39 -11.75
N THR A 37 -11.33 4.93 -11.81
CA THR A 37 -12.46 5.55 -11.10
C THR A 37 -12.41 5.22 -9.61
N ASP A 38 -12.03 3.98 -9.28
CA ASP A 38 -11.89 3.52 -7.91
C ASP A 38 -10.79 4.30 -7.17
N ALA A 39 -9.67 4.59 -7.84
CA ALA A 39 -8.61 5.43 -7.28
C ALA A 39 -9.10 6.82 -6.90
N LYS A 40 -9.97 7.45 -7.71
CA LYS A 40 -10.53 8.77 -7.37
C LYS A 40 -11.32 8.74 -6.06
N LYS A 41 -12.14 7.71 -5.84
CA LYS A 41 -12.87 7.54 -4.58
C LYS A 41 -11.93 7.38 -3.39
N VAL A 42 -10.84 6.64 -3.57
CA VAL A 42 -9.79 6.49 -2.53
C VAL A 42 -9.17 7.85 -2.23
N PHE A 43 -8.85 8.66 -3.25
CA PHE A 43 -8.29 10.00 -3.06
C PHE A 43 -9.24 10.91 -2.30
N GLU A 44 -10.54 10.89 -2.62
CA GLU A 44 -11.58 11.65 -1.90
C GLU A 44 -11.61 11.27 -0.41
N ILE A 45 -11.50 9.99 -0.08
CA ILE A 45 -11.46 9.53 1.32
C ILE A 45 -10.19 10.00 2.02
N LEU A 46 -9.03 9.93 1.34
CA LEU A 46 -7.75 10.37 1.89
C LEU A 46 -7.74 11.88 2.13
N ASP A 47 -8.23 12.68 1.17
CA ASP A 47 -8.35 14.13 1.28
C ASP A 47 -9.30 14.53 2.43
N ALA A 48 -10.46 13.86 2.56
CA ALA A 48 -11.40 14.09 3.64
C ALA A 48 -10.81 13.81 5.03
N ASN A 49 -9.80 12.92 5.10
CA ASN A 49 -9.07 12.60 6.32
C ASN A 49 -7.75 13.40 6.48
N ASN A 50 -7.49 14.39 5.63
CA ASN A 50 -6.27 15.20 5.61
C ASN A 50 -4.97 14.38 5.49
N VAL A 51 -5.01 13.25 4.80
CA VAL A 51 -3.85 12.38 4.57
C VAL A 51 -3.15 12.77 3.28
N LYS A 52 -1.87 13.07 3.36
CA LYS A 52 -1.05 13.36 2.18
C LYS A 52 -0.78 12.08 1.38
N PHE A 53 -0.90 12.15 0.08
CA PHE A 53 -0.62 11.03 -0.81
C PHE A 53 -0.06 11.48 -2.16
N ALA A 54 0.66 10.58 -2.83
CA ALA A 54 1.17 10.76 -4.18
C ALA A 54 0.73 9.58 -5.07
N PRO A 55 -0.06 9.80 -6.12
CA PRO A 55 -0.45 8.75 -7.06
C PRO A 55 0.63 8.53 -8.13
N HIS A 56 1.00 7.27 -8.35
CA HIS A 56 1.91 6.80 -9.38
C HIS A 56 1.16 5.82 -10.30
N TYR A 57 0.93 6.22 -11.55
CA TYR A 57 0.17 5.41 -12.49
C TYR A 57 1.07 4.47 -13.28
N THR A 58 0.68 3.20 -13.37
CA THR A 58 1.38 2.26 -14.25
C THR A 58 0.98 2.50 -15.71
N ALA A 59 1.94 2.38 -16.62
CA ALA A 59 1.73 2.56 -18.06
C ALA A 59 1.89 1.26 -18.86
N ARG A 60 2.52 0.23 -18.28
CA ARG A 60 2.86 -1.03 -18.95
C ARG A 60 3.07 -2.15 -17.94
N LYS A 61 3.17 -3.38 -18.43
CA LYS A 61 3.54 -4.55 -17.62
C LYS A 61 4.90 -4.33 -16.95
N LYS A 62 5.05 -4.81 -15.73
CA LYS A 62 6.22 -4.65 -14.85
C LYS A 62 6.52 -3.20 -14.41
N HIS A 63 5.70 -2.21 -14.80
CA HIS A 63 5.94 -0.82 -14.38
C HIS A 63 5.68 -0.64 -12.87
N ALA A 64 4.74 -1.38 -12.28
CA ALA A 64 4.53 -1.33 -10.84
C ALA A 64 5.76 -1.84 -10.06
N THR A 65 6.51 -2.82 -10.60
CA THR A 65 7.78 -3.29 -10.04
C THR A 65 8.82 -2.18 -9.98
N GLU A 66 8.99 -1.44 -11.08
CA GLU A 66 9.96 -0.35 -11.18
C GLU A 66 9.61 0.81 -10.23
N ILE A 67 8.32 1.18 -10.19
CA ILE A 67 7.84 2.24 -9.28
C ILE A 67 8.07 1.84 -7.83
N ALA A 68 7.67 0.62 -7.45
CA ALA A 68 7.81 0.12 -6.08
C ALA A 68 9.29 0.01 -5.66
N TYR A 69 10.16 -0.44 -6.56
CA TYR A 69 11.61 -0.48 -6.35
C TYR A 69 12.18 0.90 -6.03
N ASN A 70 11.88 1.89 -6.88
CA ASN A 70 12.39 3.24 -6.71
C ASN A 70 11.84 3.93 -5.45
N LEU A 71 10.56 3.76 -5.16
CA LEU A 71 9.93 4.29 -3.95
C LEU A 71 10.55 3.68 -2.68
N THR A 72 10.78 2.38 -2.68
CA THR A 72 11.40 1.69 -1.55
C THR A 72 12.83 2.16 -1.33
N LEU A 73 13.64 2.31 -2.38
CA LEU A 73 15.00 2.85 -2.28
C LEU A 73 15.04 4.30 -1.78
N SER A 74 14.03 5.10 -2.13
CA SER A 74 13.90 6.48 -1.64
C SER A 74 13.34 6.58 -0.22
N GLY A 75 13.04 5.45 0.43
CA GLY A 75 12.58 5.41 1.82
C GLY A 75 11.09 5.66 2.01
N ALA A 76 10.27 5.37 0.99
CA ALA A 76 8.82 5.39 1.12
C ALA A 76 8.37 4.51 2.27
N LYS A 77 7.61 5.06 3.22
CA LYS A 77 7.17 4.33 4.41
C LYS A 77 5.98 3.42 4.14
N THR A 78 5.06 3.86 3.27
CA THR A 78 3.88 3.08 2.92
C THR A 78 3.58 3.21 1.44
N ILE A 79 3.67 2.08 0.75
CA ILE A 79 3.23 1.91 -0.64
C ILE A 79 1.83 1.30 -0.60
N VAL A 80 0.89 1.89 -1.32
CA VAL A 80 -0.49 1.40 -1.44
C VAL A 80 -0.71 0.86 -2.84
N SER A 81 -1.04 -0.41 -2.96
CA SER A 81 -1.48 -1.01 -4.24
C SER A 81 -2.93 -0.66 -4.51
N VAL A 82 -3.22 0.01 -5.63
CA VAL A 82 -4.58 0.20 -6.15
C VAL A 82 -4.70 -0.61 -7.44
N GLY A 83 -5.10 -1.88 -7.29
CA GLY A 83 -5.11 -2.84 -8.38
C GLY A 83 -5.62 -4.21 -7.97
N GLY A 84 -5.33 -5.23 -8.76
CA GLY A 84 -5.61 -6.63 -8.46
C GLY A 84 -4.33 -7.41 -8.13
N ASP A 85 -4.46 -8.75 -8.05
CA ASP A 85 -3.36 -9.65 -7.64
C ASP A 85 -2.09 -9.50 -8.49
N GLY A 86 -2.23 -9.27 -9.80
CA GLY A 86 -1.08 -9.01 -10.67
C GLY A 86 -0.33 -7.72 -10.32
N THR A 87 -1.05 -6.67 -9.91
CA THR A 87 -0.43 -5.42 -9.45
C THR A 87 0.28 -5.61 -8.12
N ILE A 88 -0.35 -6.33 -7.19
CA ILE A 88 0.24 -6.69 -5.90
C ILE A 88 1.53 -7.48 -6.12
N HIS A 89 1.50 -8.49 -7.00
CA HIS A 89 2.66 -9.29 -7.34
C HIS A 89 3.82 -8.44 -7.88
N GLU A 90 3.56 -7.54 -8.82
CA GLU A 90 4.59 -6.64 -9.35
C GLU A 90 5.18 -5.74 -8.25
N ILE A 91 4.35 -5.17 -7.38
CA ILE A 91 4.80 -4.30 -6.29
C ILE A 91 5.66 -5.07 -5.29
N VAL A 92 5.23 -6.27 -4.87
CA VAL A 92 5.98 -7.12 -3.94
C VAL A 92 7.37 -7.43 -4.49
N ASN A 93 7.47 -7.81 -5.78
CA ASN A 93 8.76 -8.02 -6.43
C ASN A 93 9.67 -6.78 -6.37
N GLY A 94 9.12 -5.60 -6.65
CA GLY A 94 9.87 -4.34 -6.57
C GLY A 94 10.38 -4.06 -5.16
N ILE A 95 9.54 -4.24 -4.15
CA ILE A 95 9.91 -4.06 -2.74
C ILE A 95 11.01 -5.05 -2.32
N ILE A 96 10.90 -6.34 -2.69
CA ILE A 96 11.91 -7.36 -2.35
C ILE A 96 13.25 -7.04 -2.99
N LEU A 97 13.27 -6.66 -4.27
CA LEU A 97 14.49 -6.28 -4.96
C LEU A 97 15.16 -5.07 -4.31
N ALA A 98 14.39 -4.04 -3.97
CA ALA A 98 14.90 -2.84 -3.29
C ALA A 98 15.40 -3.14 -1.88
N ARG A 99 14.69 -3.99 -1.13
CA ARG A 99 15.11 -4.44 0.20
C ARG A 99 16.49 -5.09 0.16
N ARG A 100 16.72 -6.01 -0.78
CA ARG A 100 18.03 -6.66 -0.97
C ARG A 100 19.14 -5.66 -1.27
N GLU A 101 18.83 -4.64 -2.08
CA GLU A 101 19.79 -3.60 -2.40
C GLU A 101 20.12 -2.73 -1.17
N LEU A 102 19.11 -2.37 -0.38
CA LEU A 102 19.31 -1.65 0.89
C LEU A 102 20.12 -2.46 1.90
N GLU A 103 19.85 -3.76 2.02
CA GLU A 103 20.58 -4.68 2.89
C GLU A 103 22.07 -4.74 2.50
N LYS A 104 22.40 -4.83 1.20
CA LYS A 104 23.79 -4.79 0.72
C LYS A 104 24.49 -3.47 1.06
N GLN A 105 23.73 -2.37 1.08
CA GLN A 105 24.25 -1.03 1.41
C GLN A 105 24.26 -0.76 2.93
N GLY A 106 23.83 -1.69 3.77
CA GLY A 106 23.70 -1.49 5.22
C GLY A 106 22.65 -0.44 5.60
N LYS A 107 21.68 -0.16 4.73
CA LYS A 107 20.60 0.81 4.95
C LYS A 107 19.35 0.15 5.51
N PRO A 108 18.57 0.86 6.34
CA PRO A 108 17.35 0.32 6.92
C PRO A 108 16.26 0.13 5.84
N PHE A 109 15.52 -0.98 5.94
CA PHE A 109 14.29 -1.21 5.20
C PHE A 109 13.09 -0.82 6.06
N VAL A 110 12.25 0.09 5.57
CA VAL A 110 11.13 0.67 6.35
C VAL A 110 9.77 0.56 5.64
N THR A 111 9.75 0.13 4.38
CA THR A 111 8.55 0.14 3.53
C THR A 111 7.53 -0.91 3.96
N ARG A 112 6.28 -0.48 4.08
CA ARG A 112 5.10 -1.33 4.30
C ARG A 112 4.23 -1.32 3.05
N LEU A 113 3.51 -2.42 2.81
CA LEU A 113 2.55 -2.53 1.72
C LEU A 113 1.13 -2.51 2.26
N ALA A 114 0.29 -1.67 1.67
CA ALA A 114 -1.15 -1.64 1.90
C ALA A 114 -1.89 -1.91 0.59
N LEU A 115 -3.13 -2.40 0.69
CA LEU A 115 -3.87 -2.92 -0.46
C LEU A 115 -5.25 -2.30 -0.57
N ILE A 116 -5.60 -1.84 -1.78
CA ILE A 116 -6.94 -1.40 -2.19
C ILE A 116 -7.44 -2.33 -3.29
N PRO A 117 -8.60 -2.99 -3.11
CA PRO A 117 -9.13 -3.97 -4.06
C PRO A 117 -9.74 -3.30 -5.29
N ALA A 118 -8.96 -3.15 -6.36
CA ALA A 118 -9.43 -2.60 -7.63
C ALA A 118 -9.32 -3.63 -8.78
N GLY A 119 -9.02 -4.88 -8.47
CA GLY A 119 -8.97 -6.00 -9.41
C GLY A 119 -10.30 -6.73 -9.55
N THR A 120 -10.30 -7.80 -10.34
CA THR A 120 -11.48 -8.66 -10.54
C THR A 120 -11.53 -9.81 -9.51
N GLY A 121 -10.40 -10.47 -9.23
CA GLY A 121 -10.30 -11.59 -8.29
C GLY A 121 -10.08 -11.09 -6.85
N ASN A 122 -9.01 -10.37 -6.63
CA ASN A 122 -8.54 -9.95 -5.30
C ASN A 122 -8.35 -11.16 -4.35
N ASP A 123 -7.77 -12.25 -4.89
CA ASP A 123 -7.68 -13.53 -4.20
C ASP A 123 -6.76 -13.46 -2.98
N PHE A 124 -5.66 -12.72 -3.07
CA PHE A 124 -4.80 -12.49 -1.93
C PHE A 124 -5.55 -11.79 -0.78
N MET A 125 -6.34 -10.75 -1.10
CA MET A 125 -7.08 -10.02 -0.08
C MET A 125 -8.15 -10.90 0.58
N ARG A 126 -8.82 -11.75 -0.20
CA ARG A 126 -9.78 -12.74 0.34
C ARG A 126 -9.10 -13.72 1.30
N SER A 127 -7.98 -14.30 0.88
CA SER A 127 -7.22 -15.27 1.68
C SER A 127 -6.66 -14.66 2.97
N ALA A 128 -6.30 -13.38 2.94
CA ALA A 128 -5.78 -12.65 4.07
C ALA A 128 -6.87 -12.02 4.97
N ASN A 129 -8.17 -12.28 4.70
CA ASN A 129 -9.31 -11.67 5.39
C ASN A 129 -9.23 -10.13 5.44
N LEU A 130 -8.81 -9.51 4.32
CA LEU A 130 -8.77 -8.06 4.16
C LEU A 130 -10.08 -7.55 3.56
N PRO A 131 -10.46 -6.29 3.85
CA PRO A 131 -11.67 -5.70 3.29
C PRO A 131 -11.67 -5.69 1.76
N LEU A 132 -12.83 -5.98 1.16
CA LEU A 132 -13.04 -5.99 -0.29
C LEU A 132 -13.79 -4.75 -0.80
N SER A 133 -14.28 -3.88 0.07
CA SER A 133 -14.80 -2.57 -0.31
C SER A 133 -13.69 -1.53 -0.28
N LEU A 134 -13.76 -0.54 -1.19
CA LEU A 134 -12.76 0.54 -1.26
C LEU A 134 -12.73 1.35 0.02
N GLU A 135 -13.89 1.66 0.56
CA GLU A 135 -14.04 2.47 1.76
C GLU A 135 -13.46 1.77 2.98
N GLU A 136 -13.85 0.52 3.22
CA GLU A 136 -13.33 -0.26 4.36
C GLU A 136 -11.83 -0.49 4.24
N ALA A 137 -11.32 -0.80 3.03
CA ALA A 137 -9.89 -0.98 2.80
C ALA A 137 -9.11 0.32 3.06
N THR A 138 -9.61 1.46 2.60
CA THR A 138 -8.98 2.76 2.84
C THR A 138 -9.01 3.10 4.34
N ASN A 139 -10.13 2.94 5.01
CA ASN A 139 -10.26 3.17 6.44
C ASN A 139 -9.35 2.22 7.25
N ARG A 140 -9.18 0.99 6.80
CA ARG A 140 -8.25 0.03 7.41
C ARG A 140 -6.79 0.48 7.30
N ILE A 141 -6.41 1.11 6.19
CA ILE A 141 -5.07 1.70 6.02
C ILE A 141 -4.86 2.85 7.01
N LEU A 142 -5.88 3.68 7.21
CA LEU A 142 -5.82 4.84 8.10
C LEU A 142 -5.75 4.45 9.59
N SER A 143 -6.38 3.35 9.97
CA SER A 143 -6.49 2.92 11.38
C SER A 143 -5.73 1.64 11.71
N GLY A 144 -5.20 0.97 10.71
CA GLY A 144 -4.67 -0.38 10.85
C GLY A 144 -3.21 -0.43 11.28
N THR A 145 -2.84 -1.58 11.82
CA THR A 145 -1.46 -1.94 12.10
C THR A 145 -0.93 -2.87 11.02
N ALA A 146 0.34 -2.68 10.64
CA ALA A 146 1.02 -3.60 9.73
C ALA A 146 1.31 -4.94 10.42
N LYS A 147 1.14 -6.04 9.68
CA LYS A 147 1.54 -7.37 10.11
C LYS A 147 2.61 -7.90 9.17
N PRO A 148 3.60 -8.66 9.67
CA PRO A 148 4.55 -9.35 8.81
C PRO A 148 3.82 -10.39 7.97
N VAL A 149 4.22 -10.53 6.72
CA VAL A 149 3.72 -11.53 5.77
C VAL A 149 4.93 -12.15 5.09
N ASP A 150 4.98 -13.48 5.04
CA ASP A 150 6.03 -14.19 4.34
C ASP A 150 5.83 -14.09 2.83
N ALA A 151 6.93 -13.95 2.10
CA ALA A 151 6.95 -14.00 0.65
C ALA A 151 7.79 -15.20 0.19
N ILE A 152 7.22 -16.02 -0.69
CA ILE A 152 7.93 -17.12 -1.32
C ILE A 152 8.48 -16.62 -2.66
N GLU A 153 9.78 -16.80 -2.86
CA GLU A 153 10.43 -16.55 -4.14
C GLU A 153 10.54 -17.86 -4.90
N ILE A 154 10.19 -17.82 -6.16
CA ILE A 154 10.35 -18.96 -7.08
C ILE A 154 11.36 -18.51 -8.12
N ASP A 155 12.52 -19.17 -8.13
CA ASP A 155 13.52 -19.02 -9.16
C ASP A 155 12.99 -19.69 -10.44
N GLY A 156 12.82 -18.91 -11.51
CA GLY A 156 12.32 -19.33 -12.79
C GLY A 156 13.27 -19.00 -13.92
#